data_f52205e040f65802eb133bf21ac6de71
#
_entry.id   f52205e040f65802eb133bf21ac6de71
#
_cell.length_a   1.000
_cell.length_b   1.000
_cell.length_c   1.000
_cell.angle_alpha   90.00
_cell.angle_beta   90.00
_cell.angle_gamma   90.00
#
_symmetry.space_group_name_H-M   'P 1'
#
loop_
_entity.id
_entity.type
_entity.pdbx_description
1 polymer ?
#
loop_
_entity_poly.entity_id
_entity_poly.type
_entity_poly.pdbx_seq_one_letter_code
_entity_poly.pdbx_strand_id
1 'polypeptide(L)'
;LESGKISVIRPFYEQIPEGEPVWDADGLLLLPSFRDAHVHLDKAFPDNQWISRSRTASIFDQFRMEKELLSSIKSRQLELSKRTLDSMLACGTTEARIHVDIDPEIGLSHFENMLLLREEYSSHMSIELVAFPQQGLLRSNSVPYLREALIMGADAVGGVDPAGVDRNVERCLDNVFQLAVEFDAEIDLHLHDPGHLGVYTIEKMLDFTEMAGWRGKVAVSHAYCLGEVDAGVVHELAERMAEEQMTVITSVPIDSAMPPIEILISHGVSVDIGTDHTGLDAWTPYGDPDLLRRGRRLAEKLTWNDDSRMAFAFGLISPKRLELQVGAPADFVLVKALNPQHALAISPPRDLVCKRGVPVSGSQLKNSWVCEKEEQ
;
A
#
# COMPACT_ATOMS: atom_id res chain seq x y z
N LEU A 1 10.33 -23.89 -10.76
CA LEU A 1 10.40 -23.15 -9.49
C LEU A 1 11.10 -24.01 -8.44
N GLU A 2 11.98 -23.42 -7.63
CA GLU A 2 12.69 -24.13 -6.56
C GLU A 2 12.68 -23.29 -5.28
N SER A 3 12.30 -23.90 -4.16
CA SER A 3 12.29 -23.23 -2.84
C SER A 3 11.57 -21.88 -2.83
N GLY A 4 10.46 -21.77 -3.57
CA GLY A 4 9.67 -20.56 -3.66
C GLY A 4 10.23 -19.44 -4.55
N LYS A 5 11.26 -19.75 -5.35
CA LYS A 5 11.93 -18.81 -6.27
C LYS A 5 11.84 -19.29 -7.72
N ILE A 6 12.00 -18.38 -8.65
CA ILE A 6 12.14 -18.66 -10.07
C ILE A 6 13.56 -19.17 -10.30
N SER A 7 13.72 -20.48 -10.56
CA SER A 7 15.04 -21.08 -10.80
C SER A 7 15.50 -20.92 -12.24
N VAL A 8 14.57 -20.94 -13.19
CA VAL A 8 14.86 -20.80 -14.63
C VAL A 8 13.66 -20.25 -15.39
N ILE A 9 13.92 -19.48 -16.45
CA ILE A 9 12.96 -19.06 -17.46
C ILE A 9 13.47 -19.57 -18.80
N ARG A 10 12.65 -20.37 -19.53
CA ARG A 10 13.01 -20.97 -20.79
C ARG A 10 12.04 -20.60 -21.90
N PRO A 11 12.48 -20.56 -23.16
CA PRO A 11 11.57 -20.43 -24.29
C PRO A 11 10.55 -21.58 -24.34
N PHE A 12 9.34 -21.29 -24.77
CA PHE A 12 8.20 -22.22 -24.84
C PHE A 12 8.48 -23.53 -25.63
N TYR A 13 9.37 -23.50 -26.63
CA TYR A 13 9.69 -24.65 -27.47
C TYR A 13 10.73 -25.61 -26.90
N GLU A 14 11.28 -25.33 -25.72
CA GLU A 14 12.17 -26.29 -25.04
C GLU A 14 11.36 -27.39 -24.38
N GLN A 15 11.85 -28.64 -24.50
CA GLN A 15 11.18 -29.78 -23.88
C GLN A 15 11.26 -29.68 -22.35
N ILE A 16 10.12 -29.91 -21.72
CA ILE A 16 10.05 -30.05 -20.26
C ILE A 16 10.61 -31.43 -19.89
N PRO A 17 11.49 -31.54 -18.89
CA PRO A 17 12.02 -32.82 -18.41
C PRO A 17 10.88 -33.75 -17.97
N GLU A 18 10.96 -35.03 -18.34
CA GLU A 18 10.00 -36.04 -17.88
C GLU A 18 10.03 -36.17 -16.34
N GLY A 19 8.83 -36.23 -15.74
CA GLY A 19 8.69 -36.44 -14.29
C GLY A 19 8.67 -35.16 -13.45
N GLU A 20 8.85 -33.98 -14.06
CA GLU A 20 8.65 -32.72 -13.33
C GLU A 20 7.15 -32.36 -13.30
N PRO A 21 6.63 -31.89 -12.14
CA PRO A 21 5.27 -31.43 -12.05
C PRO A 21 5.08 -30.17 -12.93
N VAL A 22 4.12 -30.24 -13.85
CA VAL A 22 3.82 -29.17 -14.80
C VAL A 22 2.42 -28.65 -14.55
N TRP A 23 2.32 -27.32 -14.56
CA TRP A 23 1.02 -26.67 -14.61
C TRP A 23 0.89 -25.85 -15.89
N ASP A 24 -0.10 -26.20 -16.71
CA ASP A 24 -0.39 -25.49 -17.96
C ASP A 24 -1.29 -24.28 -17.65
N ALA A 25 -0.79 -23.09 -17.96
CA ALA A 25 -1.52 -21.85 -17.78
C ALA A 25 -2.59 -21.60 -18.86
N ASP A 26 -2.74 -22.51 -19.84
CA ASP A 26 -3.78 -22.46 -20.90
C ASP A 26 -3.83 -21.09 -21.62
N GLY A 27 -2.66 -20.53 -21.92
CA GLY A 27 -2.53 -19.24 -22.63
C GLY A 27 -2.86 -18.00 -21.79
N LEU A 28 -3.05 -18.14 -20.48
CA LEU A 28 -3.15 -16.99 -19.58
C LEU A 28 -1.82 -16.21 -19.51
N LEU A 29 -1.91 -14.90 -19.38
CA LEU A 29 -0.76 -14.04 -19.18
C LEU A 29 -0.27 -14.15 -17.74
N LEU A 30 1.01 -14.46 -17.59
CA LEU A 30 1.70 -14.43 -16.30
C LEU A 30 2.26 -13.04 -16.06
N LEU A 31 1.85 -12.42 -14.96
CA LEU A 31 2.31 -11.12 -14.50
C LEU A 31 2.90 -11.24 -13.09
N PRO A 32 3.84 -10.39 -12.69
CA PRO A 32 4.22 -10.29 -11.29
C PRO A 32 2.99 -9.91 -10.45
N SER A 33 2.97 -10.33 -9.20
CA SER A 33 1.95 -9.93 -8.23
C SER A 33 2.06 -8.44 -7.88
N PHE A 34 1.14 -7.94 -7.05
CA PHE A 34 1.05 -6.52 -6.74
C PHE A 34 1.44 -6.22 -5.29
N ARG A 35 1.90 -4.98 -5.07
CA ARG A 35 2.14 -4.40 -3.76
C ARG A 35 1.20 -3.23 -3.53
N ASP A 36 0.42 -3.31 -2.45
CA ASP A 36 -0.33 -2.17 -1.94
C ASP A 36 0.54 -1.38 -0.99
N ALA A 37 0.99 -0.19 -1.43
CA ALA A 37 1.93 0.60 -0.67
C ALA A 37 1.29 1.37 0.49
N HIS A 38 -0.06 1.43 0.54
CA HIS A 38 -0.79 2.18 1.56
C HIS A 38 -2.24 1.72 1.63
N VAL A 39 -2.62 1.10 2.74
CA VAL A 39 -3.99 0.62 2.96
C VAL A 39 -4.37 0.62 4.44
N HIS A 40 -5.66 0.80 4.72
CA HIS A 40 -6.25 0.67 6.06
C HIS A 40 -7.19 -0.53 6.09
N LEU A 41 -6.95 -1.48 6.98
CA LEU A 41 -7.80 -2.67 7.15
C LEU A 41 -8.68 -2.62 8.39
N ASP A 42 -8.25 -1.89 9.39
CA ASP A 42 -8.91 -1.80 10.68
C ASP A 42 -10.20 -0.96 10.67
N LYS A 43 -10.46 -0.28 9.56
CA LYS A 43 -11.64 0.58 9.35
C LYS A 43 -12.46 0.25 8.09
N ALA A 44 -12.19 -0.89 7.45
CA ALA A 44 -12.92 -1.34 6.27
C ALA A 44 -14.24 -2.04 6.61
N PHE A 45 -15.26 -1.85 5.77
CA PHE A 45 -16.60 -2.45 5.90
C PHE A 45 -16.92 -3.29 4.64
N PRO A 46 -16.35 -4.47 4.49
CA PRO A 46 -16.49 -5.27 3.26
C PRO A 46 -17.87 -5.96 3.11
N ASP A 47 -18.79 -5.78 4.05
CA ASP A 47 -20.09 -6.49 4.09
C ASP A 47 -21.13 -5.94 3.10
N ASN A 48 -20.78 -5.04 2.19
CA ASN A 48 -21.70 -4.40 1.22
C ASN A 48 -22.92 -3.70 1.87
N GLN A 49 -22.86 -3.40 3.16
CA GLN A 49 -23.88 -2.59 3.80
C GLN A 49 -23.65 -1.13 3.47
N TRP A 50 -24.65 -0.49 2.88
CA TRP A 50 -24.58 0.92 2.61
C TRP A 50 -24.49 1.72 3.91
N ILE A 51 -23.46 2.55 4.03
CA ILE A 51 -23.29 3.51 5.11
C ILE A 51 -23.78 4.86 4.57
N SER A 52 -24.85 5.38 5.16
CA SER A 52 -25.35 6.71 4.81
C SER A 52 -24.31 7.77 5.15
N ARG A 53 -24.03 8.67 4.22
CA ARG A 53 -22.96 9.64 4.33
C ARG A 53 -23.51 11.06 4.30
N SER A 54 -22.92 11.92 5.11
CA SER A 54 -23.14 13.36 5.07
C SER A 54 -21.81 14.05 4.82
N ARG A 55 -21.85 15.17 4.12
CA ARG A 55 -20.65 15.99 3.93
C ARG A 55 -20.18 16.52 5.29
N THR A 56 -18.94 16.30 5.63
CA THR A 56 -18.29 16.85 6.82
C THR A 56 -17.76 18.26 6.55
N ALA A 57 -17.75 19.10 7.56
CA ALA A 57 -17.25 20.48 7.45
C ALA A 57 -15.72 20.57 7.69
N SER A 58 -15.14 19.58 8.37
CA SER A 58 -13.73 19.56 8.72
C SER A 58 -13.22 18.13 8.85
N ILE A 59 -11.88 17.95 8.82
CA ILE A 59 -11.22 16.66 9.10
C ILE A 59 -11.57 16.15 10.52
N PHE A 60 -11.79 17.05 11.49
CA PHE A 60 -12.16 16.65 12.84
C PHE A 60 -13.58 16.11 12.95
N ASP A 61 -14.50 16.58 12.10
CA ASP A 61 -15.84 16.01 11.99
C ASP A 61 -15.77 14.63 11.34
N GLN A 62 -14.89 14.46 10.36
CA GLN A 62 -14.60 13.17 9.73
C GLN A 62 -14.05 12.16 10.74
N PHE A 63 -13.09 12.54 11.56
CA PHE A 63 -12.55 11.71 12.64
C PHE A 63 -13.63 11.27 13.64
N ARG A 64 -14.56 12.16 13.98
CA ARG A 64 -15.66 11.84 14.90
C ARG A 64 -16.63 10.84 14.27
N MET A 65 -17.02 11.05 13.03
CA MET A 65 -17.89 10.14 12.29
C MET A 65 -17.25 8.75 12.15
N GLU A 66 -15.96 8.70 11.83
CA GLU A 66 -15.22 7.42 11.77
C GLU A 66 -15.25 6.68 13.10
N LYS A 67 -14.96 7.35 14.23
CA LYS A 67 -15.00 6.73 15.56
C LYS A 67 -16.37 6.16 15.92
N GLU A 68 -17.45 6.87 15.59
CA GLU A 68 -18.81 6.38 15.80
C GLU A 68 -19.07 5.10 15.01
N LEU A 69 -18.64 5.05 13.73
CA LEU A 69 -18.74 3.87 12.88
C LEU A 69 -17.89 2.71 13.40
N LEU A 70 -16.62 2.95 13.74
CA LEU A 70 -15.71 1.94 14.27
C LEU A 70 -16.22 1.33 15.57
N SER A 71 -16.86 2.11 16.43
CA SER A 71 -17.51 1.59 17.63
C SER A 71 -18.58 0.55 17.31
N SER A 72 -19.28 0.67 16.19
CA SER A 72 -20.32 -0.26 15.75
C SER A 72 -19.79 -1.61 15.27
N ILE A 73 -18.51 -1.66 14.82
CA ILE A 73 -17.88 -2.87 14.29
C ILE A 73 -16.80 -3.45 15.22
N LYS A 74 -16.55 -2.84 16.37
CA LYS A 74 -15.46 -3.21 17.27
C LYS A 74 -15.34 -4.73 17.52
N SER A 75 -16.47 -5.43 17.74
CA SER A 75 -16.49 -6.88 17.98
C SER A 75 -16.23 -7.72 16.73
N ARG A 76 -16.27 -7.12 15.53
CA ARG A 76 -16.12 -7.79 14.24
C ARG A 76 -14.90 -7.31 13.48
N GLN A 77 -14.14 -6.37 14.02
CA GLN A 77 -13.03 -5.71 13.33
C GLN A 77 -12.03 -6.72 12.77
N LEU A 78 -11.60 -7.72 13.55
CA LEU A 78 -10.68 -8.77 13.08
C LEU A 78 -11.27 -9.57 11.91
N GLU A 79 -12.55 -9.96 11.97
CA GLU A 79 -13.24 -10.68 10.89
C GLU A 79 -13.32 -9.83 9.61
N LEU A 80 -13.67 -8.54 9.73
CA LEU A 80 -13.78 -7.63 8.61
C LEU A 80 -12.42 -7.37 7.96
N SER A 81 -11.37 -7.16 8.75
CA SER A 81 -9.99 -7.03 8.25
C SER A 81 -9.53 -8.28 7.51
N LYS A 82 -9.84 -9.47 8.02
CA LYS A 82 -9.56 -10.74 7.35
C LYS A 82 -10.24 -10.83 5.98
N ARG A 83 -11.51 -10.50 5.88
CA ARG A 83 -12.25 -10.49 4.61
C ARG A 83 -11.65 -9.48 3.62
N THR A 84 -11.13 -8.36 4.11
CA THR A 84 -10.44 -7.38 3.29
C THR A 84 -9.14 -7.94 2.74
N LEU A 85 -8.33 -8.61 3.56
CA LEU A 85 -7.12 -9.32 3.10
C LEU A 85 -7.44 -10.39 2.05
N ASP A 86 -8.49 -11.19 2.25
CA ASP A 86 -8.95 -12.18 1.26
C ASP A 86 -9.31 -11.52 -0.07
N SER A 87 -9.96 -10.36 -0.03
CA SER A 87 -10.31 -9.59 -1.22
C SER A 87 -9.07 -9.03 -1.94
N MET A 88 -8.09 -8.53 -1.19
CA MET A 88 -6.81 -8.06 -1.73
C MET A 88 -6.03 -9.20 -2.39
N LEU A 89 -5.95 -10.36 -1.74
CA LEU A 89 -5.35 -11.58 -2.32
C LEU A 89 -6.06 -11.98 -3.60
N ALA A 90 -7.40 -12.01 -3.61
CA ALA A 90 -8.17 -12.33 -4.81
C ALA A 90 -7.92 -11.33 -5.95
N CYS A 91 -7.52 -10.10 -5.63
CA CYS A 91 -7.10 -9.07 -6.58
C CYS A 91 -5.60 -9.13 -6.95
N GLY A 92 -4.84 -10.10 -6.44
CA GLY A 92 -3.44 -10.33 -6.82
C GLY A 92 -2.41 -9.60 -5.96
N THR A 93 -2.82 -8.99 -4.86
CA THR A 93 -1.92 -8.33 -3.91
C THR A 93 -1.25 -9.38 -3.02
N THR A 94 0.07 -9.47 -3.05
CA THR A 94 0.86 -10.38 -2.19
C THR A 94 1.82 -9.66 -1.26
N GLU A 95 1.86 -8.32 -1.33
CA GLU A 95 2.55 -7.46 -0.38
C GLU A 95 1.66 -6.27 -0.03
N ALA A 96 1.62 -5.88 1.24
CA ALA A 96 0.84 -4.74 1.68
C ALA A 96 1.53 -3.99 2.82
N ARG A 97 1.47 -2.65 2.79
CA ARG A 97 1.78 -1.77 3.91
C ARG A 97 0.48 -1.27 4.52
N ILE A 98 0.21 -1.70 5.74
CA ILE A 98 -1.06 -1.47 6.43
C ILE A 98 -0.85 -0.41 7.51
N HIS A 99 -1.57 0.69 7.41
CA HIS A 99 -1.65 1.71 8.45
C HIS A 99 -2.70 1.32 9.47
N VAL A 100 -2.29 1.21 10.72
CA VAL A 100 -3.15 0.72 11.81
C VAL A 100 -3.40 1.83 12.82
N ASP A 101 -4.66 2.17 13.02
CA ASP A 101 -5.04 3.25 13.93
C ASP A 101 -4.64 2.93 15.38
N ILE A 102 -3.96 3.88 16.00
CA ILE A 102 -3.51 3.83 17.40
C ILE A 102 -3.80 5.16 18.08
N ASP A 103 -4.60 5.14 19.12
CA ASP A 103 -4.83 6.29 19.99
C ASP A 103 -5.20 5.84 21.43
N PRO A 104 -5.23 6.74 22.44
CA PRO A 104 -5.54 6.37 23.81
C PRO A 104 -6.92 5.74 24.01
N GLU A 105 -7.88 5.93 23.10
CA GLU A 105 -9.23 5.42 23.24
C GLU A 105 -9.35 3.97 22.75
N ILE A 106 -8.75 3.65 21.59
CA ILE A 106 -8.70 2.29 21.05
C ILE A 106 -7.51 1.48 21.59
N GLY A 107 -6.51 2.15 22.15
CA GLY A 107 -5.28 1.53 22.62
C GLY A 107 -4.53 0.84 21.47
N LEU A 108 -4.08 -0.37 21.73
CA LEU A 108 -3.35 -1.23 20.78
C LEU A 108 -4.21 -2.33 20.18
N SER A 109 -5.52 -2.36 20.47
CA SER A 109 -6.38 -3.49 20.08
C SER A 109 -6.46 -3.74 18.58
N HIS A 110 -6.44 -2.68 17.75
CA HIS A 110 -6.37 -2.81 16.30
C HIS A 110 -5.01 -3.36 15.86
N PHE A 111 -3.94 -2.89 16.50
CA PHE A 111 -2.59 -3.33 16.19
C PHE A 111 -2.36 -4.81 16.56
N GLU A 112 -2.86 -5.24 17.72
CA GLU A 112 -2.85 -6.66 18.15
C GLU A 112 -3.56 -7.55 17.13
N ASN A 113 -4.73 -7.12 16.63
CA ASN A 113 -5.45 -7.82 15.58
C ASN A 113 -4.64 -7.92 14.27
N MET A 114 -3.95 -6.85 13.86
CA MET A 114 -3.11 -6.87 12.66
C MET A 114 -1.87 -7.76 12.82
N LEU A 115 -1.30 -7.87 14.01
CA LEU A 115 -0.23 -8.84 14.30
C LEU A 115 -0.70 -10.28 14.14
N LEU A 116 -1.89 -10.61 14.64
CA LEU A 116 -2.50 -11.93 14.45
C LEU A 116 -2.71 -12.24 12.96
N LEU A 117 -3.23 -11.29 12.20
CA LEU A 117 -3.44 -11.47 10.76
C LEU A 117 -2.11 -11.56 10.00
N ARG A 118 -1.09 -10.79 10.35
CA ARG A 118 0.24 -10.89 9.75
C ARG A 118 0.82 -12.29 9.91
N GLU A 119 0.68 -12.89 11.08
CA GLU A 119 1.12 -14.27 11.31
C GLU A 119 0.28 -15.27 10.52
N GLU A 120 -1.05 -15.17 10.58
CA GLU A 120 -1.97 -16.07 9.86
C GLU A 120 -1.73 -16.04 8.35
N TYR A 121 -1.47 -14.86 7.77
CA TYR A 121 -1.27 -14.67 6.33
C TYR A 121 0.20 -14.77 5.88
N SER A 122 1.14 -15.10 6.76
CA SER A 122 2.59 -15.09 6.47
C SER A 122 3.02 -15.92 5.25
N SER A 123 2.29 -16.99 4.94
CA SER A 123 2.50 -17.82 3.74
C SER A 123 1.80 -17.30 2.49
N HIS A 124 0.88 -16.33 2.61
CA HIS A 124 0.03 -15.81 1.54
C HIS A 124 0.39 -14.39 1.13
N MET A 125 0.80 -13.56 2.09
CA MET A 125 1.07 -12.15 1.89
C MET A 125 2.21 -11.69 2.81
N SER A 126 3.09 -10.83 2.30
CA SER A 126 4.03 -10.08 3.12
C SER A 126 3.34 -8.81 3.62
N ILE A 127 3.29 -8.61 4.93
CA ILE A 127 2.58 -7.50 5.56
C ILE A 127 3.57 -6.66 6.36
N GLU A 128 3.65 -5.37 6.03
CA GLU A 128 4.31 -4.31 6.79
C GLU A 128 3.25 -3.55 7.60
N LEU A 129 3.50 -3.28 8.88
CA LEU A 129 2.57 -2.58 9.77
C LEU A 129 3.11 -1.20 10.15
N VAL A 130 2.33 -0.15 9.90
CA VAL A 130 2.63 1.22 10.29
C VAL A 130 1.81 1.57 11.54
N ALA A 131 2.48 1.95 12.62
CA ALA A 131 1.82 2.47 13.82
C ALA A 131 1.30 3.89 13.53
N PHE A 132 -0.01 4.06 13.35
CA PHE A 132 -0.61 5.26 12.79
C PHE A 132 -1.51 6.01 13.79
N PRO A 133 -1.17 7.27 14.15
CA PRO A 133 -1.97 8.07 15.06
C PRO A 133 -3.02 8.90 14.31
N GLN A 134 -4.10 8.30 13.82
CA GLN A 134 -5.16 8.96 13.03
C GLN A 134 -5.67 10.27 13.67
N GLN A 135 -5.70 10.33 15.01
CA GLN A 135 -6.21 11.50 15.73
C GLN A 135 -5.18 12.61 15.94
N GLY A 136 -3.99 12.48 15.33
CA GLY A 136 -2.81 13.34 15.53
C GLY A 136 -1.91 12.82 16.65
N LEU A 137 -0.62 12.84 16.42
CA LEU A 137 0.38 12.31 17.36
C LEU A 137 0.41 13.10 18.68
N LEU A 138 0.51 14.42 18.57
CA LEU A 138 0.55 15.32 19.75
C LEU A 138 -0.84 15.59 20.29
N ARG A 139 -1.80 15.82 19.38
CA ARG A 139 -3.18 16.14 19.74
C ARG A 139 -3.84 15.04 20.56
N SER A 140 -3.60 13.78 20.25
CA SER A 140 -4.16 12.63 20.99
C SER A 140 -3.23 12.07 22.09
N ASN A 141 -2.01 12.61 22.23
CA ASN A 141 -0.97 12.07 23.12
C ASN A 141 -0.63 10.59 22.81
N SER A 142 -0.53 10.22 21.52
CA SER A 142 -0.33 8.82 21.09
C SER A 142 1.13 8.35 21.15
N VAL A 143 2.11 9.22 21.43
CA VAL A 143 3.55 8.85 21.47
C VAL A 143 3.84 7.58 22.29
N PRO A 144 3.30 7.40 23.51
CA PRO A 144 3.55 6.19 24.30
C PRO A 144 2.99 4.92 23.63
N TYR A 145 1.84 5.03 22.97
CA TYR A 145 1.19 3.91 22.30
C TYR A 145 1.92 3.51 21.01
N LEU A 146 2.43 4.49 20.23
CA LEU A 146 3.26 4.20 19.06
C LEU A 146 4.56 3.49 19.48
N ARG A 147 5.17 3.93 20.57
CA ARG A 147 6.35 3.27 21.15
C ARG A 147 6.06 1.81 21.49
N GLU A 148 4.94 1.53 22.12
CA GLU A 148 4.54 0.16 22.45
C GLU A 148 4.29 -0.67 21.18
N ALA A 149 3.63 -0.11 20.17
CA ALA A 149 3.44 -0.79 18.87
C ALA A 149 4.78 -1.13 18.19
N LEU A 150 5.79 -0.26 18.29
CA LEU A 150 7.14 -0.53 17.79
C LEU A 150 7.82 -1.66 18.57
N ILE A 151 7.67 -1.68 19.92
CA ILE A 151 8.14 -2.81 20.75
C ILE A 151 7.46 -4.10 20.33
N MET A 152 6.17 -4.07 19.98
CA MET A 152 5.42 -5.23 19.51
C MET A 152 5.76 -5.64 18.07
N GLY A 153 6.51 -4.85 17.31
CA GLY A 153 7.01 -5.17 15.98
C GLY A 153 6.30 -4.43 14.84
N ALA A 154 5.92 -3.17 15.04
CA ALA A 154 5.59 -2.29 13.92
C ALA A 154 6.85 -2.04 13.07
N ASP A 155 6.67 -2.00 11.75
CA ASP A 155 7.77 -1.82 10.78
C ASP A 155 8.04 -0.33 10.53
N ALA A 156 7.03 0.53 10.73
CA ALA A 156 7.15 1.96 10.50
C ALA A 156 6.37 2.80 11.52
N VAL A 157 6.82 4.05 11.68
CA VAL A 157 6.15 5.11 12.45
C VAL A 157 5.30 5.95 11.50
N GLY A 158 4.03 6.10 11.81
CA GLY A 158 3.10 6.98 11.12
C GLY A 158 2.98 8.35 11.76
N GLY A 159 2.27 9.23 11.08
CA GLY A 159 1.86 10.55 11.54
C GLY A 159 0.77 11.08 10.62
N VAL A 160 0.07 12.13 11.01
CA VAL A 160 -0.94 12.79 10.18
C VAL A 160 -0.91 14.29 10.36
N ASP A 161 -0.82 15.02 9.24
CA ASP A 161 -0.98 16.47 9.14
C ASP A 161 -0.34 17.25 10.33
N PRO A 162 1.00 17.25 10.47
CA PRO A 162 1.67 17.87 11.59
C PRO A 162 1.32 19.35 11.79
N ALA A 163 1.00 20.06 10.70
CA ALA A 163 0.58 21.46 10.76
C ALA A 163 -0.93 21.60 11.04
N GLY A 164 -1.79 20.92 10.30
CA GLY A 164 -3.24 21.08 10.39
C GLY A 164 -3.86 20.39 11.61
N VAL A 165 -3.41 19.18 11.95
CA VAL A 165 -3.95 18.37 13.05
C VAL A 165 -3.19 18.61 14.34
N ASP A 166 -1.87 18.44 14.37
CA ASP A 166 -1.06 18.58 15.58
C ASP A 166 -0.69 20.05 15.89
N ARG A 167 -0.76 20.93 14.89
CA ARG A 167 -0.45 22.37 14.97
C ARG A 167 0.95 22.67 15.49
N ASN A 168 1.89 21.75 15.31
CA ASN A 168 3.29 21.92 15.68
C ASN A 168 4.18 20.96 14.89
N VAL A 169 4.60 21.39 13.71
CA VAL A 169 5.34 20.58 12.76
C VAL A 169 6.64 20.04 13.34
N GLU A 170 7.47 20.94 13.90
CA GLU A 170 8.78 20.53 14.42
C GLU A 170 8.66 19.52 15.56
N ARG A 171 7.76 19.77 16.52
CA ARG A 171 7.61 18.85 17.65
C ARG A 171 7.00 17.51 17.23
N CYS A 172 6.08 17.52 16.27
CA CYS A 172 5.49 16.28 15.73
C CYS A 172 6.59 15.46 15.04
N LEU A 173 7.34 16.06 14.13
CA LEU A 173 8.42 15.40 13.41
C LEU A 173 9.56 14.95 14.34
N ASP A 174 9.95 15.75 15.33
CA ASP A 174 10.95 15.36 16.34
C ASP A 174 10.56 14.05 17.04
N ASN A 175 9.28 13.91 17.47
CA ASN A 175 8.82 12.66 18.09
C ASN A 175 8.78 11.49 17.09
N VAL A 176 8.35 11.72 15.86
CA VAL A 176 8.31 10.67 14.81
C VAL A 176 9.73 10.16 14.53
N PHE A 177 10.68 11.07 14.28
CA PHE A 177 12.06 10.68 13.97
C PHE A 177 12.79 10.09 15.19
N GLN A 178 12.54 10.57 16.42
CA GLN A 178 13.08 9.94 17.64
C GLN A 178 12.63 8.48 17.76
N LEU A 179 11.34 8.21 17.56
CA LEU A 179 10.82 6.83 17.57
C LEU A 179 11.44 5.99 16.43
N ALA A 180 11.48 6.53 15.23
CA ALA A 180 12.04 5.81 14.08
C ALA A 180 13.52 5.44 14.30
N VAL A 181 14.34 6.38 14.79
CA VAL A 181 15.76 6.14 15.08
C VAL A 181 15.94 5.15 16.24
N GLU A 182 15.15 5.27 17.31
CA GLU A 182 15.24 4.39 18.48
C GLU A 182 14.96 2.93 18.13
N PHE A 183 14.03 2.66 17.20
CA PHE A 183 13.60 1.31 16.84
C PHE A 183 14.11 0.84 15.47
N ASP A 184 14.94 1.63 14.78
CA ASP A 184 15.38 1.38 13.40
C ASP A 184 14.20 1.18 12.42
N ALA A 185 13.08 1.90 12.65
CA ALA A 185 11.85 1.79 11.91
C ALA A 185 11.81 2.78 10.74
N GLU A 186 11.03 2.45 9.68
CA GLU A 186 10.72 3.40 8.62
C GLU A 186 9.74 4.48 9.10
N ILE A 187 9.54 5.50 8.29
CA ILE A 187 8.53 6.55 8.50
C ILE A 187 7.59 6.57 7.30
N ASP A 188 6.28 6.61 7.57
CA ASP A 188 5.26 6.82 6.54
C ASP A 188 4.20 7.80 7.06
N LEU A 189 4.29 9.06 6.63
CA LEU A 189 3.50 10.15 7.17
C LEU A 189 2.38 10.53 6.21
N HIS A 190 1.12 10.52 6.69
CA HIS A 190 -0.02 11.07 5.96
C HIS A 190 0.07 12.60 5.90
N LEU A 191 -0.07 13.16 4.71
CA LEU A 191 -0.02 14.60 4.51
C LEU A 191 -1.15 15.07 3.58
N HIS A 192 -2.20 15.65 4.19
CA HIS A 192 -3.33 16.27 3.51
C HIS A 192 -3.30 17.81 3.64
N ASP A 193 -2.41 18.36 4.47
CA ASP A 193 -2.24 19.80 4.63
C ASP A 193 -2.06 20.48 3.25
N PRO A 194 -2.86 21.51 2.91
CA PRO A 194 -2.92 22.05 1.56
C PRO A 194 -1.77 23.01 1.22
N GLY A 195 -1.45 23.10 -0.05
CA GLY A 195 -0.58 24.13 -0.63
C GLY A 195 0.75 24.28 0.11
N HIS A 196 1.18 25.52 0.34
CA HIS A 196 2.46 25.81 1.00
C HIS A 196 2.54 25.33 2.46
N LEU A 197 1.43 25.04 3.12
CA LEU A 197 1.44 24.46 4.47
C LEU A 197 2.00 23.04 4.42
N GLY A 198 1.53 22.22 3.47
CA GLY A 198 2.04 20.87 3.26
C GLY A 198 3.48 20.87 2.71
N VAL A 199 3.80 21.80 1.79
CA VAL A 199 5.19 21.96 1.31
C VAL A 199 6.14 22.22 2.45
N TYR A 200 5.83 23.14 3.35
CA TYR A 200 6.63 23.40 4.56
C TYR A 200 6.83 22.12 5.40
N THR A 201 5.80 21.31 5.55
CA THR A 201 5.92 20.02 6.26
C THR A 201 6.90 19.09 5.55
N ILE A 202 6.86 18.98 4.22
CA ILE A 202 7.81 18.16 3.45
C ILE A 202 9.24 18.70 3.60
N GLU A 203 9.44 20.03 3.50
CA GLU A 203 10.75 20.64 3.72
C GLU A 203 11.32 20.27 5.11
N LYS A 204 10.48 20.31 6.13
CA LYS A 204 10.89 19.90 7.49
C LYS A 204 11.15 18.39 7.59
N MET A 205 10.36 17.54 6.93
CA MET A 205 10.67 16.11 6.86
C MET A 205 12.05 15.85 6.24
N LEU A 206 12.41 16.59 5.17
CA LEU A 206 13.72 16.49 4.53
C LEU A 206 14.84 16.96 5.47
N ASP A 207 14.66 18.10 6.16
CA ASP A 207 15.61 18.57 7.18
C ASP A 207 15.87 17.51 8.27
N PHE A 208 14.81 16.91 8.80
CA PHE A 208 14.91 15.84 9.80
C PHE A 208 15.51 14.55 9.23
N THR A 209 15.23 14.20 7.97
CA THR A 209 15.81 13.02 7.30
C THR A 209 17.33 13.16 7.20
N GLU A 210 17.81 14.32 6.73
CA GLU A 210 19.24 14.63 6.68
C GLU A 210 19.89 14.61 8.06
N MET A 211 19.30 15.30 9.04
CA MET A 211 19.82 15.38 10.40
C MET A 211 19.91 14.01 11.09
N ALA A 212 18.93 13.15 10.88
CA ALA A 212 18.87 11.80 11.44
C ALA A 212 19.69 10.77 10.67
N GLY A 213 20.13 11.10 9.43
CA GLY A 213 20.74 10.13 8.50
C GLY A 213 19.76 9.05 8.06
N TRP A 214 18.46 9.38 7.93
CA TRP A 214 17.36 8.43 7.70
C TRP A 214 17.02 8.25 6.21
N ARG A 215 17.98 8.53 5.34
CA ARG A 215 17.87 8.47 3.89
C ARG A 215 17.30 7.13 3.41
N GLY A 216 16.28 7.18 2.54
CA GLY A 216 15.64 6.01 1.96
C GLY A 216 14.68 5.26 2.89
N LYS A 217 14.44 5.76 4.11
CA LYS A 217 13.52 5.19 5.10
C LYS A 217 12.30 6.08 5.38
N VAL A 218 12.07 7.12 4.59
CA VAL A 218 10.99 8.08 4.79
C VAL A 218 10.07 8.10 3.58
N ALA A 219 8.79 7.90 3.83
CA ALA A 219 7.71 8.06 2.88
C ALA A 219 6.75 9.17 3.30
N VAL A 220 6.16 9.85 2.33
CA VAL A 220 5.02 10.75 2.51
C VAL A 220 3.85 10.24 1.68
N SER A 221 2.75 9.95 2.36
CA SER A 221 1.51 9.48 1.76
C SER A 221 0.60 10.64 1.43
N HIS A 222 -0.10 10.56 0.30
CA HIS A 222 -1.00 11.55 -0.30
C HIS A 222 -0.28 12.77 -0.87
N ALA A 223 0.37 13.57 -0.04
CA ALA A 223 1.12 14.77 -0.43
C ALA A 223 0.35 15.67 -1.43
N TYR A 224 -0.96 15.89 -1.19
CA TYR A 224 -1.85 16.65 -2.09
C TYR A 224 -1.33 18.06 -2.37
N CYS A 225 -0.65 18.65 -1.40
CA CYS A 225 -0.01 19.96 -1.51
C CYS A 225 0.89 20.11 -2.76
N LEU A 226 1.56 19.04 -3.18
CA LEU A 226 2.42 19.06 -4.38
C LEU A 226 1.63 19.29 -5.67
N GLY A 227 0.35 18.93 -5.70
CA GLY A 227 -0.56 19.22 -6.82
C GLY A 227 -1.25 20.57 -6.73
N GLU A 228 -1.01 21.34 -5.66
CA GLU A 228 -1.69 22.61 -5.37
C GLU A 228 -0.75 23.83 -5.42
N VAL A 229 0.53 23.63 -5.71
CA VAL A 229 1.55 24.68 -5.81
C VAL A 229 2.14 24.75 -7.22
N ASP A 230 2.88 25.82 -7.51
CA ASP A 230 3.52 26.00 -8.80
C ASP A 230 4.56 24.91 -9.09
N ALA A 231 4.65 24.48 -10.35
CA ALA A 231 5.58 23.45 -10.78
C ALA A 231 7.05 23.76 -10.40
N GLY A 232 7.46 25.03 -10.38
CA GLY A 232 8.80 25.45 -9.95
C GLY A 232 9.11 25.02 -8.52
N VAL A 233 8.15 25.19 -7.59
CA VAL A 233 8.28 24.74 -6.19
C VAL A 233 8.42 23.22 -6.12
N VAL A 234 7.64 22.49 -6.94
CA VAL A 234 7.72 21.03 -6.97
C VAL A 234 9.07 20.55 -7.52
N HIS A 235 9.62 21.20 -8.55
CA HIS A 235 10.94 20.86 -9.10
C HIS A 235 12.05 21.01 -8.04
N GLU A 236 12.08 22.15 -7.31
CA GLU A 236 13.07 22.40 -6.25
C GLU A 236 12.95 21.37 -5.12
N LEU A 237 11.72 21.04 -4.72
CA LEU A 237 11.48 20.07 -3.65
C LEU A 237 11.83 18.64 -4.09
N ALA A 238 11.51 18.27 -5.33
CA ALA A 238 11.80 16.96 -5.89
C ALA A 238 13.31 16.65 -5.97
N GLU A 239 14.16 17.66 -6.21
CA GLU A 239 15.61 17.49 -6.15
C GLU A 239 16.05 17.02 -4.76
N ARG A 240 15.61 17.71 -3.70
CA ARG A 240 15.92 17.32 -2.31
C ARG A 240 15.29 15.96 -1.93
N MET A 241 14.05 15.70 -2.37
CA MET A 241 13.38 14.41 -2.12
C MET A 241 14.16 13.25 -2.76
N ALA A 242 14.72 13.44 -3.96
CA ALA A 242 15.54 12.44 -4.63
C ALA A 242 16.90 12.25 -3.91
N GLU A 243 17.54 13.31 -3.45
CA GLU A 243 18.77 13.25 -2.66
C GLU A 243 18.58 12.46 -1.36
N GLU A 244 17.47 12.68 -0.67
CA GLU A 244 17.12 11.98 0.57
C GLU A 244 16.42 10.62 0.32
N GLN A 245 16.23 10.24 -0.95
CA GLN A 245 15.55 8.99 -1.35
C GLN A 245 14.16 8.86 -0.70
N MET A 246 13.46 9.97 -0.56
CA MET A 246 12.09 10.00 -0.01
C MET A 246 11.13 9.39 -1.02
N THR A 247 10.18 8.58 -0.55
CA THR A 247 9.13 8.01 -1.38
C THR A 247 7.83 8.79 -1.24
N VAL A 248 7.16 9.05 -2.37
CA VAL A 248 5.79 9.58 -2.39
C VAL A 248 4.82 8.45 -2.65
N ILE A 249 3.78 8.32 -1.82
CA ILE A 249 2.74 7.31 -1.99
C ILE A 249 1.43 8.00 -2.34
N THR A 250 0.78 7.58 -3.43
CA THR A 250 -0.49 8.14 -3.86
C THR A 250 -1.59 7.08 -3.92
N SER A 251 -2.77 7.45 -3.42
CA SER A 251 -3.98 6.64 -3.59
C SER A 251 -4.74 6.95 -4.89
N VAL A 252 -4.16 7.79 -5.75
CA VAL A 252 -4.80 8.28 -6.98
C VAL A 252 -6.19 8.86 -6.69
N PRO A 253 -6.28 9.94 -5.89
CA PRO A 253 -7.54 10.51 -5.44
C PRO A 253 -8.36 11.05 -6.62
N ILE A 254 -9.70 11.01 -6.49
CA ILE A 254 -10.63 11.55 -7.50
C ILE A 254 -11.15 12.94 -7.13
N ASP A 255 -11.10 13.29 -5.86
CA ASP A 255 -11.71 14.47 -5.24
C ASP A 255 -10.68 15.47 -4.67
N SER A 256 -9.41 15.13 -4.76
CA SER A 256 -8.29 15.95 -4.29
C SER A 256 -7.23 16.15 -5.36
N ALA A 257 -6.37 17.13 -5.17
CA ALA A 257 -5.16 17.29 -5.97
C ALA A 257 -4.27 16.04 -5.81
N MET A 258 -3.51 15.74 -6.85
CA MET A 258 -2.59 14.60 -6.84
C MET A 258 -1.16 15.13 -7.05
N PRO A 259 -0.15 14.56 -6.35
CA PRO A 259 1.24 14.88 -6.63
C PRO A 259 1.54 14.79 -8.14
N PRO A 260 2.31 15.72 -8.72
CA PRO A 260 2.66 15.71 -10.15
C PRO A 260 3.70 14.62 -10.43
N ILE A 261 3.24 13.39 -10.61
CA ILE A 261 4.04 12.17 -10.71
C ILE A 261 5.14 12.28 -11.77
N GLU A 262 4.84 12.88 -12.93
CA GLU A 262 5.83 13.05 -14.01
C GLU A 262 7.00 13.94 -13.60
N ILE A 263 6.76 15.00 -12.81
CA ILE A 263 7.82 15.86 -12.28
C ILE A 263 8.66 15.07 -11.26
N LEU A 264 8.00 14.43 -10.28
CA LEU A 264 8.70 13.67 -9.23
C LEU A 264 9.64 12.62 -9.83
N ILE A 265 9.15 11.84 -10.77
CA ILE A 265 9.92 10.78 -11.44
C ILE A 265 11.07 11.35 -12.28
N SER A 266 10.86 12.49 -12.96
CA SER A 266 11.91 13.12 -13.76
C SER A 266 13.12 13.54 -12.92
N HIS A 267 12.94 13.76 -11.63
CA HIS A 267 14.00 14.02 -10.64
C HIS A 267 14.52 12.76 -9.93
N GLY A 268 13.94 11.58 -10.21
CA GLY A 268 14.34 10.32 -9.58
C GLY A 268 13.68 10.03 -8.23
N VAL A 269 12.63 10.78 -7.86
CA VAL A 269 11.83 10.48 -6.67
C VAL A 269 11.05 9.19 -6.88
N SER A 270 11.09 8.30 -5.90
CA SER A 270 10.29 7.08 -5.90
C SER A 270 8.82 7.42 -5.70
N VAL A 271 7.95 6.82 -6.52
CA VAL A 271 6.50 6.95 -6.39
C VAL A 271 5.89 5.55 -6.33
N ASP A 272 5.08 5.31 -5.31
CA ASP A 272 4.33 4.06 -5.14
C ASP A 272 2.82 4.35 -5.14
N ILE A 273 2.02 3.32 -5.44
CA ILE A 273 0.56 3.38 -5.39
C ILE A 273 0.03 2.53 -4.25
N GLY A 274 -0.89 3.10 -3.46
CA GLY A 274 -1.71 2.38 -2.50
C GLY A 274 -3.20 2.48 -2.83
N THR A 275 -4.00 1.56 -2.33
CA THR A 275 -5.46 1.65 -2.45
C THR A 275 -6.05 2.63 -1.45
N ASP A 276 -5.40 2.80 -0.29
CA ASP A 276 -5.88 3.57 0.87
C ASP A 276 -7.17 2.94 1.44
N HIS A 277 -8.21 2.89 0.61
CA HIS A 277 -9.52 2.35 0.94
C HIS A 277 -9.87 1.18 0.02
N THR A 278 -10.20 0.02 0.59
CA THR A 278 -10.48 -1.23 -0.12
C THR A 278 -11.96 -1.52 -0.31
N GLY A 279 -12.82 -0.71 0.28
CA GLY A 279 -14.26 -0.86 0.21
C GLY A 279 -14.99 0.37 0.71
N LEU A 280 -16.26 0.21 1.02
CA LEU A 280 -17.05 1.25 1.68
C LEU A 280 -16.53 1.46 3.11
N ASP A 281 -16.23 2.69 3.47
CA ASP A 281 -15.82 3.08 4.81
C ASP A 281 -16.31 4.48 5.18
N ALA A 282 -15.82 5.03 6.30
CA ALA A 282 -16.18 6.38 6.75
C ALA A 282 -15.70 7.48 5.78
N TRP A 283 -14.64 7.25 5.02
CA TRP A 283 -13.97 8.27 4.19
C TRP A 283 -14.49 8.30 2.76
N THR A 284 -14.75 7.14 2.17
CA THR A 284 -15.15 7.05 0.77
C THR A 284 -16.14 5.91 0.52
N PRO A 285 -17.11 6.07 -0.41
CA PRO A 285 -17.88 4.95 -0.93
C PRO A 285 -17.19 4.23 -2.12
N TYR A 286 -16.02 4.71 -2.56
CA TYR A 286 -15.34 4.28 -3.78
C TYR A 286 -14.09 3.45 -3.54
N GLY A 287 -13.95 2.87 -2.35
CA GLY A 287 -12.85 1.95 -2.04
C GLY A 287 -12.87 0.72 -2.95
N ASP A 288 -11.70 0.25 -3.34
CA ASP A 288 -11.52 -0.89 -4.23
C ASP A 288 -10.16 -1.54 -3.95
N PRO A 289 -10.09 -2.85 -3.63
CA PRO A 289 -8.85 -3.54 -3.32
C PRO A 289 -8.01 -3.86 -4.57
N ASP A 290 -8.51 -3.58 -5.78
CA ASP A 290 -7.88 -3.95 -7.04
C ASP A 290 -6.87 -2.91 -7.53
N LEU A 291 -5.58 -3.22 -7.37
CA LEU A 291 -4.49 -2.35 -7.84
C LEU A 291 -4.43 -2.19 -9.36
N LEU A 292 -4.88 -3.16 -10.16
CA LEU A 292 -5.01 -2.92 -11.62
C LEU A 292 -5.99 -1.79 -11.91
N ARG A 293 -7.12 -1.75 -11.20
CA ARG A 293 -8.08 -0.63 -11.33
C ARG A 293 -7.50 0.68 -10.81
N ARG A 294 -6.65 0.63 -9.78
CA ARG A 294 -5.97 1.82 -9.26
C ARG A 294 -4.94 2.35 -10.25
N GLY A 295 -4.10 1.50 -10.83
CA GLY A 295 -3.17 1.86 -11.90
C GLY A 295 -3.88 2.34 -13.18
N ARG A 296 -4.99 1.72 -13.55
CA ARG A 296 -5.86 2.20 -14.63
C ARG A 296 -6.39 3.61 -14.35
N ARG A 297 -6.90 3.87 -13.14
CA ARG A 297 -7.35 5.22 -12.72
C ARG A 297 -6.25 6.25 -12.87
N LEU A 298 -5.01 5.91 -12.51
CA LEU A 298 -3.86 6.78 -12.73
C LEU A 298 -3.65 7.08 -14.20
N ALA A 299 -3.61 6.06 -15.05
CA ALA A 299 -3.44 6.22 -16.51
C ALA A 299 -4.56 7.08 -17.11
N GLU A 300 -5.81 6.86 -16.73
CA GLU A 300 -6.97 7.67 -17.16
C GLU A 300 -6.85 9.13 -16.70
N LYS A 301 -6.48 9.37 -15.43
CA LYS A 301 -6.34 10.71 -14.85
C LYS A 301 -5.22 11.52 -15.51
N LEU A 302 -4.11 10.87 -15.88
CA LEU A 302 -2.95 11.50 -16.52
C LEU A 302 -3.01 11.42 -18.06
N THR A 303 -4.09 10.87 -18.64
CA THR A 303 -4.22 10.63 -20.08
C THR A 303 -3.08 9.80 -20.68
N TRP A 304 -2.56 8.85 -19.92
CA TRP A 304 -1.54 7.90 -20.36
C TRP A 304 -2.16 6.78 -21.19
N ASN A 305 -2.15 6.93 -22.49
CA ASN A 305 -2.82 6.05 -23.45
C ASN A 305 -1.89 5.41 -24.49
N ASP A 306 -0.57 5.52 -24.28
CA ASP A 306 0.44 4.82 -25.06
C ASP A 306 1.08 3.68 -24.25
N ASP A 307 1.67 2.72 -24.95
CA ASP A 307 2.23 1.49 -24.35
C ASP A 307 3.30 1.77 -23.29
N SER A 308 4.12 2.80 -23.50
CA SER A 308 5.23 3.13 -22.58
C SER A 308 4.70 3.65 -21.24
N ARG A 309 3.76 4.62 -21.27
CA ARG A 309 3.18 5.21 -20.07
C ARG A 309 2.26 4.24 -19.35
N MET A 310 1.52 3.40 -20.08
CA MET A 310 0.71 2.34 -19.48
C MET A 310 1.58 1.25 -18.82
N ALA A 311 2.69 0.86 -19.44
CA ALA A 311 3.65 -0.05 -18.81
C ALA A 311 4.25 0.57 -17.54
N PHE A 312 4.53 1.88 -17.57
CA PHE A 312 5.00 2.59 -16.40
C PHE A 312 3.96 2.61 -15.27
N ALA A 313 2.69 2.89 -15.58
CA ALA A 313 1.59 2.83 -14.58
C ALA A 313 1.45 1.42 -13.96
N PHE A 314 1.65 0.37 -14.77
CA PHE A 314 1.72 -1.00 -14.26
C PHE A 314 2.90 -1.21 -13.30
N GLY A 315 4.07 -0.67 -13.61
CA GLY A 315 5.26 -0.74 -12.77
C GLY A 315 5.09 -0.10 -11.38
N LEU A 316 4.20 0.89 -11.25
CA LEU A 316 3.91 1.55 -9.97
C LEU A 316 3.07 0.68 -9.00
N ILE A 317 2.34 -0.31 -9.51
CA ILE A 317 1.57 -1.26 -8.70
C ILE A 317 2.29 -2.61 -8.52
N SER A 318 3.36 -2.83 -9.29
CA SER A 318 4.17 -4.05 -9.23
C SER A 318 5.66 -3.65 -9.25
N PRO A 319 6.25 -3.38 -8.06
CA PRO A 319 7.61 -2.87 -7.95
C PRO A 319 8.66 -3.87 -8.48
N LYS A 320 9.82 -3.34 -8.89
CA LYS A 320 10.91 -4.12 -9.50
C LYS A 320 11.32 -5.38 -8.73
N ARG A 321 11.20 -5.37 -7.38
CA ARG A 321 11.54 -6.55 -6.58
C ARG A 321 10.60 -7.74 -6.80
N LEU A 322 9.39 -7.50 -7.34
CA LEU A 322 8.43 -8.52 -7.76
C LEU A 322 8.58 -8.90 -9.23
N GLU A 323 9.51 -8.26 -9.96
CA GLU A 323 9.75 -8.57 -11.37
C GLU A 323 10.13 -10.05 -11.55
N LEU A 324 9.53 -10.68 -12.55
CA LEU A 324 9.72 -12.11 -12.83
C LEU A 324 11.08 -12.35 -13.49
N GLN A 325 12.07 -12.63 -12.67
CA GLN A 325 13.44 -12.95 -13.09
C GLN A 325 14.02 -14.10 -12.29
N VAL A 326 15.05 -14.75 -12.84
CA VAL A 326 15.73 -15.84 -12.16
C VAL A 326 16.28 -15.36 -10.80
N GLY A 327 15.99 -16.12 -9.75
CA GLY A 327 16.36 -15.79 -8.36
C GLY A 327 15.30 -14.97 -7.59
N ALA A 328 14.35 -14.34 -8.28
CA ALA A 328 13.26 -13.63 -7.63
C ALA A 328 12.26 -14.58 -6.96
N PRO A 329 11.49 -14.12 -5.94
CA PRO A 329 10.36 -14.86 -5.42
C PRO A 329 9.37 -15.20 -6.56
N ALA A 330 8.79 -16.39 -6.51
CA ALA A 330 7.77 -16.81 -7.46
C ALA A 330 6.38 -16.26 -7.06
N ASP A 331 6.28 -14.92 -6.98
CA ASP A 331 5.09 -14.18 -6.63
C ASP A 331 4.46 -13.65 -7.92
N PHE A 332 3.37 -14.27 -8.37
CA PHE A 332 2.78 -13.94 -9.66
C PHE A 332 1.27 -14.12 -9.70
N VAL A 333 0.65 -13.52 -10.71
CA VAL A 333 -0.76 -13.69 -11.04
C VAL A 333 -0.92 -14.20 -12.46
N LEU A 334 -1.98 -14.95 -12.71
CA LEU A 334 -2.43 -15.32 -14.05
C LEU A 334 -3.72 -14.60 -14.38
N VAL A 335 -3.76 -14.02 -15.57
CA VAL A 335 -4.89 -13.22 -16.04
C VAL A 335 -5.17 -13.46 -17.51
N LYS A 336 -6.43 -13.28 -17.92
CA LYS A 336 -6.82 -13.29 -19.32
C LYS A 336 -6.56 -11.93 -19.97
N ALA A 337 -5.33 -11.72 -20.40
CA ALA A 337 -4.92 -10.50 -21.11
C ALA A 337 -3.81 -10.81 -22.12
N LEU A 338 -3.52 -9.88 -23.03
CA LEU A 338 -2.52 -10.05 -24.09
C LEU A 338 -1.12 -9.60 -23.65
N ASN A 339 -1.06 -8.60 -22.79
CA ASN A 339 0.15 -7.99 -22.26
C ASN A 339 -0.19 -7.17 -21.01
N PRO A 340 0.79 -6.63 -20.27
CA PRO A 340 0.55 -5.83 -19.05
C PRO A 340 -0.32 -4.60 -19.29
N GLN A 341 -0.18 -3.91 -20.42
CA GLN A 341 -0.97 -2.74 -20.79
C GLN A 341 -2.45 -3.11 -20.99
N HIS A 342 -2.72 -4.23 -21.65
CA HIS A 342 -4.07 -4.75 -21.81
C HIS A 342 -4.66 -5.16 -20.45
N ALA A 343 -3.87 -5.82 -19.58
CA ALA A 343 -4.31 -6.17 -18.24
C ALA A 343 -4.68 -4.92 -17.43
N LEU A 344 -3.86 -3.87 -17.49
CA LEU A 344 -4.14 -2.59 -16.85
C LEU A 344 -5.45 -1.97 -17.38
N ALA A 345 -5.63 -1.95 -18.71
CA ALA A 345 -6.77 -1.33 -19.35
C ALA A 345 -8.11 -1.98 -19.02
N ILE A 346 -8.16 -3.32 -18.91
CA ILE A 346 -9.41 -4.05 -18.68
C ILE A 346 -9.58 -4.56 -17.26
N SER A 347 -8.51 -4.55 -16.45
CA SER A 347 -8.47 -5.05 -15.07
C SER A 347 -9.21 -6.40 -14.91
N PRO A 348 -8.75 -7.47 -15.59
CA PRO A 348 -9.45 -8.75 -15.62
C PRO A 348 -9.38 -9.43 -14.24
N PRO A 349 -10.32 -10.33 -13.90
CA PRO A 349 -10.19 -11.19 -12.73
C PRO A 349 -8.87 -11.97 -12.74
N ARG A 350 -8.37 -12.33 -11.56
CA ARG A 350 -7.18 -13.18 -11.42
C ARG A 350 -7.64 -14.65 -11.44
N ASP A 351 -7.18 -15.39 -12.45
CA ASP A 351 -7.45 -16.82 -12.56
C ASP A 351 -6.65 -17.59 -11.51
N LEU A 352 -5.43 -17.11 -11.19
CA LEU A 352 -4.58 -17.62 -10.13
C LEU A 352 -3.74 -16.52 -9.52
N VAL A 353 -3.48 -16.62 -8.21
CA VAL A 353 -2.51 -15.83 -7.46
C VAL A 353 -1.58 -16.78 -6.75
N CYS A 354 -0.28 -16.62 -6.95
CA CYS A 354 0.77 -17.40 -6.30
C CYS A 354 1.66 -16.54 -5.42
N LYS A 355 1.99 -17.08 -4.25
CA LYS A 355 3.01 -16.55 -3.33
C LYS A 355 4.11 -17.59 -3.18
N ARG A 356 5.34 -17.23 -3.52
CA ARG A 356 6.50 -18.15 -3.51
C ARG A 356 6.23 -19.47 -4.24
N GLY A 357 5.52 -19.39 -5.38
CA GLY A 357 5.17 -20.54 -6.20
C GLY A 357 4.04 -21.41 -5.67
N VAL A 358 3.43 -21.04 -4.54
CA VAL A 358 2.27 -21.73 -3.98
C VAL A 358 1.00 -20.96 -4.33
N PRO A 359 -0.02 -21.62 -4.91
CA PRO A 359 -1.31 -21.03 -5.14
C PRO A 359 -1.99 -20.58 -3.82
N VAL A 360 -2.38 -19.31 -3.74
CA VAL A 360 -2.99 -18.73 -2.53
C VAL A 360 -4.39 -18.17 -2.78
N SER A 361 -4.75 -17.87 -4.03
CA SER A 361 -6.09 -17.39 -4.43
C SER A 361 -6.35 -17.61 -5.92
N GLY A 362 -7.59 -17.41 -6.35
CA GLY A 362 -8.03 -17.44 -7.74
C GLY A 362 -9.05 -18.51 -8.07
N SER A 363 -9.71 -18.39 -9.24
CA SER A 363 -10.76 -19.31 -9.68
C SER A 363 -10.23 -20.73 -9.98
N GLN A 364 -8.95 -20.85 -10.33
CA GLN A 364 -8.29 -22.11 -10.61
C GLN A 364 -7.64 -22.78 -9.38
N LEU A 365 -7.80 -22.21 -8.20
CA LEU A 365 -7.23 -22.77 -6.97
C LEU A 365 -7.58 -24.24 -6.73
N LYS A 366 -8.78 -24.66 -7.15
CA LYS A 366 -9.27 -26.04 -7.00
C LYS A 366 -8.65 -27.02 -7.98
N ASN A 367 -8.06 -26.53 -9.07
CA ASN A 367 -7.45 -27.34 -10.13
C ASN A 367 -5.92 -27.34 -10.04
N SER A 368 -5.34 -26.54 -9.14
CA SER A 368 -3.91 -26.36 -9.00
C SER A 368 -3.32 -27.40 -8.06
N TRP A 369 -2.33 -28.15 -8.58
CA TRP A 369 -1.43 -29.03 -7.83
C TRP A 369 -2.09 -30.17 -7.02
N VAL A 370 -2.71 -31.13 -7.70
CA VAL A 370 -2.76 -32.49 -7.17
C VAL A 370 -1.38 -33.09 -7.39
N CYS A 371 -0.45 -32.82 -6.48
CA CYS A 371 0.65 -33.72 -6.27
C CYS A 371 0.02 -34.96 -5.60
N GLU A 372 -0.39 -35.95 -6.37
CA GLU A 372 -0.70 -37.26 -5.83
C GLU A 372 0.56 -37.75 -5.13
N LYS A 373 0.60 -37.56 -3.80
CA LYS A 373 1.43 -38.43 -2.99
C LYS A 373 0.81 -39.82 -3.14
N GLU A 374 1.36 -40.61 -4.05
CA GLU A 374 1.19 -42.06 -3.96
C GLU A 374 1.65 -42.46 -2.56
N GLU A 375 0.68 -42.85 -1.73
CA GLU A 375 0.94 -43.59 -0.50
C GLU A 375 1.60 -44.91 -0.91
N GLN A 376 2.85 -45.06 -0.52
CA GLN A 376 3.50 -46.36 -0.33
C GLN A 376 3.82 -46.57 1.13
#